data_1bae9d0e51bcbbfe1043d95ce5106cb7
#
_entry.id   1bae9d0e51bcbbfe1043d95ce5106cb7
#
_cell.length_a   1.000
_cell.length_b   1.000
_cell.length_c   1.000
_cell.angle_alpha   90.00
_cell.angle_beta   90.00
_cell.angle_gamma   90.00
#
_symmetry.space_group_name_H-M   'P 1'
#
loop_
_entity.id
_entity.type
_entity.pdbx_description
1 polymer ?
#
loop_
_entity_poly.entity_id
_entity_poly.type
_entity_poly.pdbx_seq_one_letter_code
_entity_poly.pdbx_strand_id
1 'polypeptide(L)'
;MKISDKIIAGYRITDAAELLSIIEETPQEELYEECHKITRRLCGDGFDTCAIINDKNGRCPEDCKWCAQSARHHTEIDPYGLLPTEEVVAAEAKNREHGVRRFSIVSSGKRPTEGEMLRYEEQLRAMKANGAKHLCASLGLCTEEQLRRLREAGLETYHCNMESSPGYFGTVCTTHPQSAKEVTISAAKRVGLKVCSGGIVGMGETREDRVDFALHQAELGVGSIPINFLHPIPGTPLGERRFISPEEVLETICIFRLACPNAFLRYSGGRALLSPETERMGLYVGINSAITGGLLTTVASVVSRDRELFHSAGYDTTQETKWENG
;
A
#
# COMPACT_ATOMS: atom_id res chain seq x y z
N MET A 1 29.71 13.49 -4.75
CA MET A 1 29.10 12.24 -5.24
C MET A 1 27.59 12.38 -4.99
N LYS A 2 26.78 12.19 -6.02
CA LYS A 2 25.33 12.31 -5.95
C LYS A 2 24.72 11.31 -4.96
N ILE A 3 23.59 11.66 -4.36
CA ILE A 3 22.95 10.78 -3.36
C ILE A 3 22.52 9.43 -3.96
N SER A 4 22.06 9.43 -5.22
CA SER A 4 21.73 8.20 -5.93
C SER A 4 22.93 7.24 -6.05
N ASP A 5 24.13 7.76 -6.35
CA ASP A 5 25.34 6.94 -6.48
C ASP A 5 25.70 6.28 -5.13
N LYS A 6 25.57 7.02 -4.02
CA LYS A 6 25.79 6.48 -2.68
C LYS A 6 24.78 5.37 -2.35
N ILE A 7 23.48 5.62 -2.59
CA ILE A 7 22.42 4.67 -2.29
C ILE A 7 22.54 3.40 -3.15
N ILE A 8 22.85 3.54 -4.44
CA ILE A 8 23.08 2.41 -5.36
C ILE A 8 24.29 1.59 -4.92
N ALA A 9 25.32 2.25 -4.37
CA ALA A 9 26.50 1.59 -3.80
C ALA A 9 26.25 0.93 -2.42
N GLY A 10 25.04 1.02 -1.87
CA GLY A 10 24.66 0.35 -0.62
C GLY A 10 24.47 1.27 0.58
N TYR A 11 24.67 2.58 0.44
CA TYR A 11 24.36 3.53 1.51
C TYR A 11 22.85 3.52 1.83
N ARG A 12 22.51 3.71 3.10
CA ARG A 12 21.13 3.82 3.57
C ARG A 12 21.00 5.02 4.49
N ILE A 13 20.03 5.89 4.18
CA ILE A 13 19.69 7.03 5.02
C ILE A 13 18.89 6.48 6.21
N THR A 14 19.35 6.78 7.41
CA THR A 14 18.71 6.37 8.68
C THR A 14 18.46 7.56 9.61
N ASP A 15 18.96 8.72 9.25
CA ASP A 15 18.82 9.96 10.03
C ASP A 15 17.79 10.88 9.38
N ALA A 16 16.83 11.35 10.18
CA ALA A 16 15.74 12.21 9.70
C ALA A 16 16.26 13.58 9.27
N ALA A 17 17.24 14.15 9.98
CA ALA A 17 17.79 15.46 9.64
C ALA A 17 18.57 15.39 8.31
N GLU A 18 19.28 14.29 8.05
CA GLU A 18 19.94 14.07 6.76
C GLU A 18 18.91 14.00 5.62
N LEU A 19 17.84 13.22 5.79
CA LEU A 19 16.80 13.09 4.75
C LEU A 19 16.09 14.41 4.49
N LEU A 20 15.75 15.16 5.53
CA LEU A 20 15.17 16.51 5.42
C LEU A 20 16.11 17.46 4.67
N SER A 21 17.39 17.53 5.05
CA SER A 21 18.39 18.38 4.36
C SER A 21 18.50 18.04 2.87
N ILE A 22 18.49 16.75 2.50
CA ILE A 22 18.52 16.34 1.09
C ILE A 22 17.27 16.84 0.34
N ILE A 23 16.08 16.71 0.94
CA ILE A 23 14.81 17.15 0.34
C ILE A 23 14.75 18.68 0.18
N GLU A 24 15.26 19.44 1.16
CA GLU A 24 15.19 20.89 1.18
C GLU A 24 16.27 21.58 0.32
N GLU A 25 17.46 21.01 0.30
CA GLU A 25 18.62 21.63 -0.35
C GLU A 25 18.81 21.21 -1.82
N THR A 26 18.23 20.07 -2.23
CA THR A 26 18.36 19.59 -3.60
C THR A 26 17.30 20.24 -4.50
N PRO A 27 17.69 20.88 -5.62
CA PRO A 27 16.71 21.38 -6.60
C PRO A 27 15.75 20.27 -7.04
N GLN A 28 14.47 20.61 -7.15
CA GLN A 28 13.39 19.66 -7.38
C GLN A 28 13.64 18.75 -8.59
N GLU A 29 14.07 19.30 -9.72
CA GLU A 29 14.33 18.51 -10.93
C GLU A 29 15.50 17.52 -10.71
N GLU A 30 16.54 17.94 -10.04
CA GLU A 30 17.68 17.06 -9.67
C GLU A 30 17.23 15.96 -8.71
N LEU A 31 16.41 16.28 -7.71
CA LEU A 31 15.87 15.31 -6.77
C LEU A 31 15.05 14.21 -7.49
N TYR A 32 14.24 14.59 -8.47
CA TYR A 32 13.48 13.66 -9.27
C TYR A 32 14.37 12.73 -10.12
N GLU A 33 15.41 13.27 -10.75
CA GLU A 33 16.41 12.48 -11.49
C GLU A 33 17.16 11.49 -10.60
N GLU A 34 17.55 11.92 -9.39
CA GLU A 34 18.21 11.05 -8.42
C GLU A 34 17.31 9.88 -8.00
N CYS A 35 16.04 10.16 -7.67
CA CYS A 35 15.06 9.15 -7.31
C CYS A 35 14.75 8.20 -8.48
N HIS A 36 14.59 8.73 -9.70
CA HIS A 36 14.45 7.94 -10.92
C HIS A 36 15.59 6.94 -11.10
N LYS A 37 16.84 7.44 -10.98
CA LYS A 37 18.04 6.62 -11.11
C LYS A 37 18.09 5.50 -10.06
N ILE A 38 17.74 5.79 -8.81
CA ILE A 38 17.65 4.79 -7.75
C ILE A 38 16.63 3.72 -8.13
N THR A 39 15.43 4.13 -8.53
CA THR A 39 14.32 3.23 -8.88
C THR A 39 14.73 2.27 -10.00
N ARG A 40 15.23 2.79 -11.11
CA ARG A 40 15.62 1.97 -12.27
C ARG A 40 16.77 1.02 -11.98
N ARG A 41 17.75 1.45 -11.18
CA ARG A 41 18.92 0.62 -10.85
C ARG A 41 18.62 -0.46 -9.82
N LEU A 42 17.83 -0.15 -8.80
CA LEU A 42 17.60 -1.08 -7.69
C LEU A 42 16.35 -1.93 -7.88
N CYS A 43 15.28 -1.39 -8.47
CA CYS A 43 14.02 -2.13 -8.66
C CYS A 43 13.88 -2.70 -10.09
N GLY A 44 14.56 -2.13 -11.10
CA GLY A 44 14.44 -2.55 -12.50
C GLY A 44 13.22 -1.96 -13.20
N ASP A 45 12.85 -2.59 -14.32
CA ASP A 45 11.76 -2.11 -15.19
C ASP A 45 10.45 -2.88 -15.00
N GLY A 46 10.45 -3.94 -14.19
CA GLY A 46 9.25 -4.69 -13.87
C GLY A 46 8.29 -3.86 -13.01
N PHE A 47 7.00 -3.88 -13.35
CA PHE A 47 5.94 -3.17 -12.63
C PHE A 47 4.98 -4.15 -11.95
N ASP A 48 4.85 -4.05 -10.63
CA ASP A 48 3.99 -4.96 -9.85
C ASP A 48 2.56 -4.42 -9.76
N THR A 49 1.60 -5.19 -10.25
CA THR A 49 0.17 -4.85 -10.21
C THR A 49 -0.58 -5.69 -9.20
N CYS A 50 -1.50 -5.07 -8.48
CA CYS A 50 -2.36 -5.71 -7.50
C CYS A 50 -3.81 -5.29 -7.71
N ALA A 51 -4.75 -6.22 -7.65
CA ALA A 51 -6.17 -5.91 -7.50
C ALA A 51 -6.64 -6.29 -6.10
N ILE A 52 -7.69 -5.63 -5.64
CA ILE A 52 -8.29 -5.88 -4.34
C ILE A 52 -9.77 -6.20 -4.47
N ILE A 53 -10.28 -7.02 -3.56
CA ILE A 53 -11.72 -7.20 -3.35
C ILE A 53 -12.08 -6.76 -1.94
N ASN A 54 -13.15 -5.98 -1.81
CA ASN A 54 -13.71 -5.62 -0.52
C ASN A 54 -14.63 -6.77 -0.05
N ASP A 55 -14.04 -7.76 0.61
CA ASP A 55 -14.72 -9.01 0.96
C ASP A 55 -15.76 -8.83 2.09
N LYS A 56 -15.53 -7.86 2.98
CA LYS A 56 -16.49 -7.44 4.02
C LYS A 56 -16.44 -5.92 4.18
N ASN A 57 -17.60 -5.27 4.13
CA ASN A 57 -17.70 -3.82 4.14
C ASN A 57 -18.41 -3.26 5.37
N GLY A 58 -17.89 -2.16 5.91
CA GLY A 58 -18.53 -1.40 7.00
C GLY A 58 -18.44 -2.05 8.38
N ARG A 59 -19.16 -1.46 9.35
CA ARG A 59 -19.29 -1.93 10.74
C ARG A 59 -17.97 -2.18 11.48
N CYS A 60 -16.87 -1.53 11.04
CA CYS A 60 -15.58 -1.61 11.74
C CYS A 60 -15.66 -0.90 13.10
N PRO A 61 -15.26 -1.52 14.22
CA PRO A 61 -15.33 -0.89 15.54
C PRO A 61 -14.26 0.19 15.78
N GLU A 62 -13.29 0.31 14.89
CA GLU A 62 -12.18 1.25 14.99
C GLU A 62 -12.60 2.68 14.61
N ASP A 63 -11.87 3.69 15.12
CA ASP A 63 -12.19 5.12 14.95
C ASP A 63 -11.29 5.85 13.95
N CYS A 64 -10.60 5.13 13.09
CA CYS A 64 -9.69 5.71 12.10
C CYS A 64 -10.35 6.86 11.33
N LYS A 65 -9.88 8.09 11.52
CA LYS A 65 -10.53 9.34 11.07
C LYS A 65 -10.71 9.46 9.55
N TRP A 66 -9.96 8.70 8.77
CA TRP A 66 -10.06 8.68 7.30
C TRP A 66 -11.04 7.63 6.77
N CYS A 67 -11.46 6.67 7.61
CA CYS A 67 -12.03 5.42 7.11
C CYS A 67 -13.56 5.48 7.05
N ALA A 68 -14.10 5.36 5.85
CA ALA A 68 -15.56 5.29 5.63
C ALA A 68 -16.20 4.03 6.24
N GLN A 69 -15.42 2.97 6.48
CA GLN A 69 -15.94 1.71 7.02
C GLN A 69 -16.10 1.68 8.54
N SER A 70 -15.69 2.76 9.23
CA SER A 70 -15.86 2.87 10.68
C SER A 70 -17.33 2.96 11.06
N ALA A 71 -17.76 2.14 12.03
CA ALA A 71 -19.11 2.25 12.62
C ALA A 71 -19.31 3.52 13.46
N ARG A 72 -18.24 4.29 13.67
CA ARG A 72 -18.24 5.55 14.44
C ARG A 72 -18.44 6.78 13.55
N HIS A 73 -18.52 6.59 12.23
CA HIS A 73 -18.71 7.67 11.25
C HIS A 73 -20.05 7.52 10.54
N HIS A 74 -20.55 8.64 10.00
CA HIS A 74 -21.83 8.70 9.27
C HIS A 74 -21.57 8.81 7.77
N THR A 75 -21.11 7.72 7.18
CA THR A 75 -20.78 7.65 5.75
C THR A 75 -21.83 6.88 4.97
N GLU A 76 -21.98 7.23 3.69
CA GLU A 76 -22.92 6.56 2.77
C GLU A 76 -22.27 5.31 2.15
N ILE A 77 -21.92 4.32 2.98
CA ILE A 77 -21.47 3.02 2.50
C ILE A 77 -22.56 1.97 2.73
N ASP A 78 -22.58 0.94 1.90
CA ASP A 78 -23.51 -0.19 2.02
C ASP A 78 -22.82 -1.34 2.77
N PRO A 79 -23.14 -1.58 4.05
CA PRO A 79 -22.48 -2.60 4.85
C PRO A 79 -22.94 -4.01 4.48
N TYR A 80 -21.99 -4.92 4.25
CA TYR A 80 -22.27 -6.34 4.03
C TYR A 80 -21.26 -7.24 4.77
N GLY A 81 -21.66 -8.49 4.98
CA GLY A 81 -20.78 -9.54 5.53
C GLY A 81 -19.81 -10.08 4.50
N LEU A 82 -19.12 -11.18 4.83
CA LEU A 82 -18.20 -11.84 3.90
C LEU A 82 -18.93 -12.26 2.60
N LEU A 83 -18.27 -11.99 1.49
CA LEU A 83 -18.75 -12.42 0.17
C LEU A 83 -18.74 -13.95 0.05
N PRO A 84 -19.59 -14.53 -0.81
CA PRO A 84 -19.48 -15.92 -1.19
C PRO A 84 -18.12 -16.27 -1.78
N THR A 85 -17.62 -17.47 -1.48
CA THR A 85 -16.31 -17.94 -1.97
C THR A 85 -16.23 -17.89 -3.49
N GLU A 86 -17.33 -18.20 -4.17
CA GLU A 86 -17.41 -18.20 -5.63
C GLU A 86 -17.20 -16.81 -6.23
N GLU A 87 -17.72 -15.77 -5.59
CA GLU A 87 -17.53 -14.37 -6.04
C GLU A 87 -16.08 -13.94 -5.91
N VAL A 88 -15.42 -14.30 -4.81
CA VAL A 88 -14.01 -13.99 -4.57
C VAL A 88 -13.11 -14.69 -5.59
N VAL A 89 -13.37 -15.99 -5.86
CA VAL A 89 -12.65 -16.77 -6.87
C VAL A 89 -12.86 -16.21 -8.27
N ALA A 90 -14.10 -15.85 -8.62
CA ALA A 90 -14.42 -15.26 -9.93
C ALA A 90 -13.73 -13.90 -10.12
N ALA A 91 -13.70 -13.07 -9.07
CA ALA A 91 -13.03 -11.77 -9.12
C ALA A 91 -11.51 -11.93 -9.30
N GLU A 92 -10.87 -12.87 -8.61
CA GLU A 92 -9.45 -13.19 -8.81
C GLU A 92 -9.18 -13.62 -10.24
N ALA A 93 -9.93 -14.63 -10.73
CA ALA A 93 -9.76 -15.17 -12.08
C ALA A 93 -9.87 -14.08 -13.16
N LYS A 94 -10.90 -13.22 -13.06
CA LYS A 94 -11.09 -12.10 -13.97
C LYS A 94 -9.91 -11.12 -13.97
N ASN A 95 -9.39 -10.76 -12.79
CA ASN A 95 -8.24 -9.86 -12.70
C ASN A 95 -6.98 -10.51 -13.28
N ARG A 96 -6.74 -11.79 -13.01
CA ARG A 96 -5.62 -12.56 -13.54
C ARG A 96 -5.68 -12.68 -15.07
N GLU A 97 -6.85 -12.91 -15.66
CA GLU A 97 -7.08 -12.90 -17.12
C GLU A 97 -6.73 -11.55 -17.74
N HIS A 98 -6.97 -10.45 -17.05
CA HIS A 98 -6.54 -9.12 -17.46
C HIS A 98 -5.05 -8.83 -17.18
N GLY A 99 -4.30 -9.81 -16.68
CA GLY A 99 -2.86 -9.71 -16.44
C GLY A 99 -2.48 -8.99 -15.15
N VAL A 100 -3.42 -8.85 -14.19
CA VAL A 100 -3.07 -8.39 -12.85
C VAL A 100 -2.34 -9.51 -12.11
N ARG A 101 -1.21 -9.19 -11.49
CA ARG A 101 -0.32 -10.21 -10.93
C ARG A 101 -0.72 -10.68 -9.54
N ARG A 102 -1.20 -9.76 -8.70
CA ARG A 102 -1.57 -10.02 -7.30
C ARG A 102 -3.04 -9.76 -7.06
N PHE A 103 -3.61 -10.55 -6.19
CA PHE A 103 -4.99 -10.34 -5.75
C PHE A 103 -5.06 -10.34 -4.22
N SER A 104 -5.77 -9.35 -3.65
CA SER A 104 -5.85 -9.15 -2.22
C SER A 104 -7.28 -9.17 -1.71
N ILE A 105 -7.55 -10.03 -0.73
CA ILE A 105 -8.76 -9.95 0.08
C ILE A 105 -8.58 -8.82 1.09
N VAL A 106 -9.53 -7.88 1.13
CA VAL A 106 -9.55 -6.80 2.12
C VAL A 106 -10.87 -6.82 2.86
N SER A 107 -10.82 -6.77 4.18
CA SER A 107 -12.02 -6.83 5.02
C SER A 107 -12.00 -5.77 6.11
N SER A 108 -13.17 -5.18 6.35
CA SER A 108 -13.39 -4.29 7.49
C SER A 108 -13.31 -5.05 8.82
N GLY A 109 -12.79 -4.41 9.85
CA GLY A 109 -12.74 -4.95 11.21
C GLY A 109 -11.35 -4.87 11.83
N LYS A 110 -11.30 -4.96 13.16
CA LYS A 110 -10.04 -4.92 13.91
C LYS A 110 -9.25 -6.22 13.78
N ARG A 111 -9.95 -7.35 13.82
CA ARG A 111 -9.38 -8.72 13.77
C ARG A 111 -10.47 -9.70 13.34
N PRO A 112 -10.14 -10.73 12.54
CA PRO A 112 -11.09 -11.76 12.19
C PRO A 112 -11.54 -12.57 13.42
N THR A 113 -12.82 -12.92 13.47
CA THR A 113 -13.35 -13.97 14.32
C THR A 113 -12.95 -15.35 13.81
N GLU A 114 -13.15 -16.40 14.61
CA GLU A 114 -12.83 -17.78 14.17
C GLU A 114 -13.68 -18.21 12.96
N GLY A 115 -14.97 -17.84 12.93
CA GLY A 115 -15.83 -18.13 11.79
C GLY A 115 -15.37 -17.42 10.51
N GLU A 116 -14.91 -16.19 10.61
CA GLU A 116 -14.32 -15.45 9.47
C GLU A 116 -12.99 -16.06 9.03
N MET A 117 -12.15 -16.52 9.96
CA MET A 117 -10.90 -17.20 9.63
C MET A 117 -11.14 -18.45 8.77
N LEU A 118 -12.10 -19.29 9.14
CA LEU A 118 -12.46 -20.48 8.34
C LEU A 118 -12.88 -20.12 6.91
N ARG A 119 -13.61 -19.01 6.74
CA ARG A 119 -14.02 -18.51 5.42
C ARG A 119 -12.84 -18.00 4.61
N TYR A 120 -11.93 -17.22 5.20
CA TYR A 120 -10.73 -16.76 4.49
C TYR A 120 -9.82 -17.91 4.07
N GLU A 121 -9.66 -18.93 4.91
CA GLU A 121 -8.92 -20.12 4.54
C GLU A 121 -9.57 -20.88 3.37
N GLU A 122 -10.90 -21.00 3.37
CA GLU A 122 -11.66 -21.59 2.28
C GLU A 122 -11.46 -20.80 0.98
N GLN A 123 -11.62 -19.48 1.00
CA GLN A 123 -11.43 -18.59 -0.14
C GLN A 123 -9.99 -18.70 -0.70
N LEU A 124 -8.98 -18.66 0.16
CA LEU A 124 -7.58 -18.79 -0.25
C LEU A 124 -7.31 -20.13 -0.92
N ARG A 125 -7.75 -21.25 -0.32
CA ARG A 125 -7.59 -22.60 -0.90
C ARG A 125 -8.33 -22.71 -2.24
N ALA A 126 -9.54 -22.16 -2.34
CA ALA A 126 -10.32 -22.18 -3.58
C ALA A 126 -9.66 -21.37 -4.70
N MET A 127 -9.15 -20.17 -4.41
CA MET A 127 -8.38 -19.38 -5.38
C MET A 127 -7.11 -20.09 -5.83
N LYS A 128 -6.35 -20.70 -4.90
CA LYS A 128 -5.16 -21.51 -5.24
C LYS A 128 -5.50 -22.69 -6.13
N ALA A 129 -6.56 -23.44 -5.81
CA ALA A 129 -7.05 -24.53 -6.64
C ALA A 129 -7.48 -24.07 -8.05
N ASN A 130 -7.94 -22.81 -8.19
CA ASN A 130 -8.30 -22.18 -9.46
C ASN A 130 -7.09 -21.55 -10.20
N GLY A 131 -5.86 -21.76 -9.71
CA GLY A 131 -4.63 -21.33 -10.38
C GLY A 131 -4.09 -19.96 -9.98
N ALA A 132 -4.63 -19.33 -8.93
CA ALA A 132 -4.07 -18.08 -8.39
C ALA A 132 -2.64 -18.29 -7.88
N LYS A 133 -1.75 -17.31 -8.18
CA LYS A 133 -0.33 -17.39 -7.79
C LYS A 133 -0.01 -16.55 -6.57
N HIS A 134 -0.21 -15.24 -6.65
CA HIS A 134 0.22 -14.28 -5.64
C HIS A 134 -0.97 -13.73 -4.85
N LEU A 135 -1.36 -14.43 -3.79
CA LEU A 135 -2.48 -14.05 -2.92
C LEU A 135 -2.02 -13.18 -1.76
N CYS A 136 -2.75 -12.09 -1.56
CA CYS A 136 -2.55 -11.13 -0.49
C CYS A 136 -3.81 -11.03 0.38
N ALA A 137 -3.68 -10.53 1.62
CA ALA A 137 -4.81 -10.22 2.46
C ALA A 137 -4.54 -9.06 3.43
N SER A 138 -5.58 -8.25 3.69
CA SER A 138 -5.62 -7.21 4.73
C SER A 138 -6.83 -7.45 5.62
N LEU A 139 -6.62 -8.09 6.77
CA LEU A 139 -7.67 -8.58 7.67
C LEU A 139 -7.54 -7.99 9.09
N GLY A 140 -6.84 -6.85 9.22
CA GLY A 140 -6.62 -6.19 10.50
C GLY A 140 -5.46 -6.78 11.32
N LEU A 141 -5.60 -6.77 12.64
CA LEU A 141 -4.55 -7.12 13.61
C LEU A 141 -4.56 -8.63 13.91
N CYS A 142 -4.22 -9.46 12.94
CA CYS A 142 -4.16 -10.92 13.09
C CYS A 142 -3.08 -11.36 14.09
N THR A 143 -3.36 -12.42 14.84
CA THR A 143 -2.38 -13.10 15.68
C THR A 143 -1.42 -13.92 14.83
N GLU A 144 -0.28 -14.32 15.40
CA GLU A 144 0.69 -15.20 14.71
C GLU A 144 0.07 -16.53 14.29
N GLU A 145 -0.80 -17.09 15.12
CA GLU A 145 -1.53 -18.32 14.79
C GLU A 145 -2.47 -18.13 13.59
N GLN A 146 -3.24 -17.03 13.56
CA GLN A 146 -4.10 -16.70 12.42
C GLN A 146 -3.27 -16.52 11.13
N LEU A 147 -2.14 -15.82 11.22
CA LEU A 147 -1.24 -15.60 10.07
C LEU A 147 -0.63 -16.91 9.56
N ARG A 148 -0.27 -17.83 10.46
CA ARG A 148 0.23 -19.18 10.08
C ARG A 148 -0.83 -19.96 9.31
N ARG A 149 -2.07 -19.98 9.80
CA ARG A 149 -3.19 -20.66 9.13
C ARG A 149 -3.48 -20.06 7.75
N LEU A 150 -3.45 -18.74 7.61
CA LEU A 150 -3.61 -18.07 6.31
C LEU A 150 -2.48 -18.45 5.33
N ARG A 151 -1.23 -18.50 5.82
CA ARG A 151 -0.11 -18.95 5.00
C ARG A 151 -0.28 -20.39 4.54
N GLU A 152 -0.68 -21.30 5.43
CA GLU A 152 -0.96 -22.71 5.11
C GLU A 152 -2.12 -22.87 4.12
N ALA A 153 -3.08 -21.91 4.13
CA ALA A 153 -4.16 -21.84 3.14
C ALA A 153 -3.72 -21.27 1.78
N GLY A 154 -2.48 -20.76 1.65
CA GLY A 154 -1.91 -20.29 0.39
C GLY A 154 -1.68 -18.78 0.31
N LEU A 155 -1.84 -18.03 1.41
CA LEU A 155 -1.48 -16.62 1.45
C LEU A 155 0.05 -16.46 1.29
N GLU A 156 0.46 -15.49 0.46
CA GLU A 156 1.87 -15.14 0.25
C GLU A 156 2.25 -13.85 0.97
N THR A 157 1.38 -12.84 0.90
CA THR A 157 1.66 -11.50 1.42
C THR A 157 0.58 -11.04 2.39
N TYR A 158 0.97 -10.57 3.56
CA TYR A 158 0.06 -9.92 4.49
C TYR A 158 0.19 -8.40 4.39
N HIS A 159 -0.94 -7.71 4.27
CA HIS A 159 -1.00 -6.27 4.21
C HIS A 159 -1.47 -5.71 5.55
N CYS A 160 -0.62 -4.88 6.18
CA CYS A 160 -0.92 -4.18 7.43
C CYS A 160 -0.26 -2.81 7.41
N ASN A 161 -1.03 -1.78 7.05
CA ASN A 161 -0.52 -0.41 6.99
C ASN A 161 -0.19 0.15 8.37
N MET A 162 0.94 0.85 8.47
CA MET A 162 1.25 1.70 9.63
C MET A 162 0.43 2.99 9.64
N GLU A 163 -0.07 3.41 8.49
CA GLU A 163 -0.94 4.54 8.18
C GLU A 163 -0.26 5.91 8.28
N SER A 164 0.67 6.13 9.20
CA SER A 164 1.32 7.41 9.45
C SER A 164 2.63 7.23 10.22
N SER A 165 3.32 8.33 10.54
CA SER A 165 4.47 8.32 11.47
C SER A 165 4.06 7.88 12.88
N PRO A 166 4.99 7.34 13.68
CA PRO A 166 4.72 7.01 15.09
C PRO A 166 4.22 8.21 15.90
N GLY A 167 4.75 9.40 15.64
CA GLY A 167 4.35 10.64 16.33
C GLY A 167 2.94 11.10 15.98
N TYR A 168 2.52 10.92 14.73
CA TYR A 168 1.24 11.42 14.24
C TYR A 168 0.08 10.43 14.39
N PHE A 169 0.33 9.12 14.42
CA PHE A 169 -0.70 8.08 14.39
C PHE A 169 -1.79 8.26 15.44
N GLY A 170 -1.42 8.61 16.70
CA GLY A 170 -2.36 8.82 17.78
C GLY A 170 -3.36 9.96 17.58
N THR A 171 -3.08 10.88 16.64
CA THR A 171 -4.00 11.97 16.30
C THR A 171 -5.12 11.52 15.38
N VAL A 172 -4.94 10.43 14.64
CA VAL A 172 -5.87 9.94 13.60
C VAL A 172 -6.52 8.60 13.93
N CYS A 173 -6.04 7.88 14.94
CA CYS A 173 -6.66 6.65 15.43
C CYS A 173 -6.38 6.50 16.93
N THR A 174 -7.42 6.22 17.76
CA THR A 174 -7.30 6.07 19.21
C THR A 174 -7.71 4.70 19.74
N THR A 175 -8.38 3.87 18.94
CA THR A 175 -8.93 2.56 19.34
C THR A 175 -7.90 1.44 19.38
N HIS A 176 -6.71 1.67 18.83
CA HIS A 176 -5.54 0.81 18.99
C HIS A 176 -4.25 1.62 18.84
N PRO A 177 -3.18 1.25 19.54
CA PRO A 177 -1.87 1.86 19.34
C PRO A 177 -1.23 1.39 18.04
N GLN A 178 -0.34 2.20 17.46
CA GLN A 178 0.38 1.82 16.25
C GLN A 178 1.27 0.56 16.47
N SER A 179 1.82 0.39 17.66
CA SER A 179 2.60 -0.80 18.04
C SER A 179 1.87 -2.13 17.86
N ALA A 180 0.52 -2.14 17.92
CA ALA A 180 -0.25 -3.35 17.64
C ALA A 180 -0.11 -3.79 16.17
N LYS A 181 0.12 -2.84 15.24
CA LYS A 181 0.41 -3.10 13.82
C LYS A 181 1.82 -3.67 13.65
N GLU A 182 2.81 -3.13 14.37
CA GLU A 182 4.19 -3.64 14.37
C GLU A 182 4.25 -5.09 14.87
N VAL A 183 3.48 -5.43 15.90
CA VAL A 183 3.35 -6.79 16.40
C VAL A 183 2.82 -7.72 15.30
N THR A 184 1.78 -7.28 14.56
CA THR A 184 1.21 -8.05 13.45
C THR A 184 2.19 -8.21 12.29
N ILE A 185 2.90 -7.14 11.90
CA ILE A 185 3.94 -7.16 10.85
C ILE A 185 5.07 -8.12 11.24
N SER A 186 5.55 -8.03 12.47
CA SER A 186 6.59 -8.91 12.99
C SER A 186 6.15 -10.38 13.01
N ALA A 187 4.90 -10.64 13.42
CA ALA A 187 4.32 -11.97 13.41
C ALA A 187 4.19 -12.52 11.96
N ALA A 188 3.75 -11.70 11.00
CA ALA A 188 3.68 -12.09 9.59
C ALA A 188 5.05 -12.52 9.05
N LYS A 189 6.10 -11.77 9.36
CA LYS A 189 7.49 -12.11 8.98
C LYS A 189 7.96 -13.42 9.64
N ARG A 190 7.69 -13.61 10.94
CA ARG A 190 8.08 -14.86 11.64
C ARG A 190 7.44 -16.10 11.06
N VAL A 191 6.21 -16.01 10.58
CA VAL A 191 5.57 -17.16 9.90
C VAL A 191 5.96 -17.26 8.41
N GLY A 192 6.85 -16.40 7.91
CA GLY A 192 7.38 -16.44 6.54
C GLY A 192 6.44 -15.84 5.49
N LEU A 193 5.52 -14.96 5.86
CA LEU A 193 4.77 -14.14 4.92
C LEU A 193 5.60 -12.92 4.50
N LYS A 194 5.50 -12.54 3.24
CA LYS A 194 5.91 -11.21 2.78
C LYS A 194 5.00 -10.16 3.39
N VAL A 195 5.51 -8.95 3.58
CA VAL A 195 4.75 -7.85 4.19
C VAL A 195 4.64 -6.68 3.22
N CYS A 196 3.41 -6.23 3.04
CA CYS A 196 3.06 -4.97 2.39
C CYS A 196 2.56 -4.01 3.48
N SER A 197 3.22 -2.87 3.66
CA SER A 197 2.86 -1.87 4.67
C SER A 197 3.16 -0.48 4.16
N GLY A 198 2.20 0.39 4.27
CA GLY A 198 2.28 1.79 3.89
C GLY A 198 1.33 2.63 4.74
N GLY A 199 0.75 3.66 4.15
CA GLY A 199 -0.19 4.53 4.86
C GLY A 199 -0.74 5.64 3.99
N ILE A 200 -1.24 6.68 4.65
CA ILE A 200 -1.99 7.77 4.04
C ILE A 200 -1.26 9.09 4.29
N VAL A 201 -1.10 9.86 3.23
CA VAL A 201 -0.52 11.21 3.24
C VAL A 201 -1.60 12.24 2.93
N GLY A 202 -1.51 13.41 3.55
CA GLY A 202 -2.50 14.50 3.42
C GLY A 202 -3.57 14.49 4.52
N MET A 203 -3.35 13.75 5.61
CA MET A 203 -4.23 13.76 6.78
C MET A 203 -4.01 14.99 7.69
N GLY A 204 -2.93 15.76 7.46
CA GLY A 204 -2.53 16.95 8.22
C GLY A 204 -1.21 16.77 8.96
N GLU A 205 -0.51 15.71 8.68
CA GLU A 205 0.87 15.48 9.07
C GLU A 205 1.81 16.51 8.44
N THR A 206 2.96 16.73 9.06
CA THR A 206 4.02 17.61 8.54
C THR A 206 4.95 16.87 7.57
N ARG A 207 5.90 17.60 6.96
CA ARG A 207 6.99 17.00 6.16
C ARG A 207 7.86 16.09 7.03
N GLU A 208 8.18 16.53 8.24
CA GLU A 208 8.95 15.77 9.22
C GLU A 208 8.23 14.45 9.57
N ASP A 209 6.92 14.48 9.76
CA ASP A 209 6.12 13.27 9.97
C ASP A 209 6.24 12.31 8.78
N ARG A 210 6.24 12.83 7.52
CA ARG A 210 6.40 11.99 6.31
C ARG A 210 7.78 11.36 6.24
N VAL A 211 8.82 12.09 6.65
CA VAL A 211 10.21 11.58 6.76
C VAL A 211 10.30 10.49 7.82
N ASP A 212 9.79 10.75 9.03
CA ASP A 212 9.76 9.76 10.11
C ASP A 212 8.99 8.50 9.72
N PHE A 213 7.88 8.68 9.00
CA PHE A 213 7.09 7.58 8.49
C PHE A 213 7.87 6.71 7.49
N ALA A 214 8.56 7.33 6.55
CA ALA A 214 9.36 6.61 5.55
C ALA A 214 10.54 5.86 6.19
N LEU A 215 11.23 6.48 7.14
CA LEU A 215 12.32 5.83 7.89
C LEU A 215 11.80 4.68 8.75
N HIS A 216 10.63 4.83 9.39
CA HIS A 216 10.00 3.73 10.12
C HIS A 216 9.64 2.54 9.21
N GLN A 217 9.18 2.79 7.97
CA GLN A 217 8.96 1.71 6.98
C GLN A 217 10.27 1.02 6.60
N ALA A 218 11.37 1.79 6.49
CA ALA A 218 12.69 1.23 6.22
C ALA A 218 13.19 0.34 7.38
N GLU A 219 13.01 0.76 8.63
CA GLU A 219 13.33 -0.02 9.84
C GLU A 219 12.52 -1.31 9.90
N LEU A 220 11.22 -1.20 9.59
CA LEU A 220 10.35 -2.38 9.47
C LEU A 220 10.76 -3.30 8.32
N GLY A 221 11.61 -2.88 7.40
CA GLY A 221 12.12 -3.69 6.30
C GLY A 221 11.00 -4.27 5.44
N VAL A 222 10.00 -3.46 5.09
CA VAL A 222 8.89 -3.88 4.23
C VAL A 222 9.27 -3.78 2.76
N GLY A 223 8.85 -4.76 1.96
CA GLY A 223 9.22 -4.84 0.55
C GLY A 223 8.27 -4.11 -0.39
N SER A 224 7.04 -3.80 0.05
CA SER A 224 6.03 -3.07 -0.74
C SER A 224 5.34 -2.04 0.13
N ILE A 225 5.28 -0.80 -0.36
CA ILE A 225 4.79 0.36 0.40
C ILE A 225 3.68 1.04 -0.42
N PRO A 226 2.40 0.76 -0.12
CA PRO A 226 1.29 1.53 -0.65
C PRO A 226 1.33 2.97 -0.12
N ILE A 227 1.42 3.92 -1.02
CA ILE A 227 1.28 5.35 -0.72
C ILE A 227 -0.14 5.72 -1.13
N ASN A 228 -0.99 5.98 -0.13
CA ASN A 228 -2.32 6.50 -0.34
C ASN A 228 -2.28 8.02 -0.14
N PHE A 229 -2.92 8.74 -1.04
CA PHE A 229 -3.20 10.15 -0.84
C PHE A 229 -4.62 10.28 -0.32
N LEU A 230 -4.81 11.02 0.77
CA LEU A 230 -6.12 11.12 1.41
C LEU A 230 -7.18 11.51 0.37
N HIS A 231 -8.16 10.63 0.17
CA HIS A 231 -9.39 10.95 -0.51
C HIS A 231 -10.42 11.34 0.55
N PRO A 232 -10.75 12.61 0.70
CA PRO A 232 -11.72 13.06 1.70
C PRO A 232 -13.10 12.44 1.41
N ILE A 233 -13.64 11.71 2.38
CA ILE A 233 -14.93 11.05 2.25
C ILE A 233 -15.93 11.76 3.18
N PRO A 234 -17.03 12.32 2.66
CA PRO A 234 -18.05 12.97 3.47
C PRO A 234 -18.55 12.05 4.60
N GLY A 235 -18.77 12.63 5.78
CA GLY A 235 -19.19 11.89 6.96
C GLY A 235 -18.04 11.29 7.80
N THR A 236 -16.79 11.33 7.30
CA THR A 236 -15.60 11.04 8.10
C THR A 236 -15.03 12.32 8.74
N PRO A 237 -14.29 12.24 9.86
CA PRO A 237 -13.63 13.41 10.47
C PRO A 237 -12.67 14.16 9.54
N LEU A 238 -12.12 13.52 8.51
CA LEU A 238 -11.23 14.12 7.52
C LEU A 238 -11.94 14.43 6.20
N GLY A 239 -13.27 14.35 6.15
CA GLY A 239 -14.06 14.53 4.93
C GLY A 239 -14.03 15.92 4.31
N GLU A 240 -13.66 16.94 5.09
CA GLU A 240 -13.56 18.34 4.63
C GLU A 240 -12.11 18.77 4.28
N ARG A 241 -11.15 17.84 4.37
CA ARG A 241 -9.76 18.17 4.05
C ARG A 241 -9.58 18.38 2.55
N ARG A 242 -8.66 19.31 2.21
CA ARG A 242 -8.24 19.49 0.83
C ARG A 242 -7.25 18.40 0.43
N PHE A 243 -7.32 18.00 -0.83
CA PHE A 243 -6.29 17.12 -1.41
C PHE A 243 -4.94 17.86 -1.43
N ILE A 244 -3.86 17.15 -1.19
CA ILE A 244 -2.50 17.73 -1.18
C ILE A 244 -2.06 18.17 -2.58
N SER A 245 -1.10 19.07 -2.64
CA SER A 245 -0.61 19.61 -3.91
C SER A 245 0.18 18.60 -4.73
N PRO A 246 0.32 18.77 -6.05
CA PRO A 246 1.19 17.96 -6.88
C PRO A 246 2.63 17.89 -6.36
N GLU A 247 3.16 19.00 -5.87
CA GLU A 247 4.51 19.10 -5.30
C GLU A 247 4.64 18.23 -4.06
N GLU A 248 3.67 18.27 -3.15
CA GLU A 248 3.66 17.43 -1.94
C GLU A 248 3.54 15.94 -2.27
N VAL A 249 2.79 15.58 -3.31
CA VAL A 249 2.69 14.20 -3.81
C VAL A 249 4.06 13.70 -4.26
N LEU A 250 4.74 14.47 -5.12
CA LEU A 250 6.03 14.10 -5.69
C LEU A 250 7.15 14.12 -4.65
N GLU A 251 7.16 15.10 -3.75
CA GLU A 251 8.09 15.14 -2.62
C GLU A 251 7.93 13.91 -1.72
N THR A 252 6.69 13.51 -1.43
CA THR A 252 6.43 12.28 -0.65
C THR A 252 7.02 11.05 -1.34
N ILE A 253 6.86 10.92 -2.66
CA ILE A 253 7.45 9.81 -3.42
C ILE A 253 8.97 9.82 -3.32
N CYS A 254 9.62 11.01 -3.39
CA CYS A 254 11.06 11.15 -3.19
C CYS A 254 11.50 10.70 -1.79
N ILE A 255 10.81 11.18 -0.74
CA ILE A 255 11.08 10.80 0.65
C ILE A 255 11.09 9.27 0.80
N PHE A 256 10.03 8.61 0.34
CA PHE A 256 9.95 7.15 0.43
C PHE A 256 10.97 6.44 -0.43
N ARG A 257 11.32 6.96 -1.62
CA ARG A 257 12.32 6.35 -2.48
C ARG A 257 13.73 6.45 -1.90
N LEU A 258 14.06 7.57 -1.28
CA LEU A 258 15.35 7.76 -0.61
C LEU A 258 15.48 6.90 0.65
N ALA A 259 14.45 6.83 1.48
CA ALA A 259 14.44 6.02 2.70
C ALA A 259 14.37 4.52 2.41
N CYS A 260 13.57 4.11 1.40
CA CYS A 260 13.28 2.72 1.07
C CYS A 260 13.68 2.39 -0.38
N PRO A 261 14.96 2.42 -0.73
CA PRO A 261 15.41 2.43 -2.13
C PRO A 261 15.13 1.14 -2.89
N ASN A 262 14.95 0.01 -2.21
CA ASN A 262 14.65 -1.30 -2.82
C ASN A 262 13.15 -1.64 -2.81
N ALA A 263 12.31 -0.84 -2.13
CA ALA A 263 10.90 -1.16 -1.97
C ALA A 263 10.09 -0.90 -3.25
N PHE A 264 9.01 -1.66 -3.42
CA PHE A 264 7.99 -1.37 -4.40
C PHE A 264 7.06 -0.29 -3.83
N LEU A 265 7.23 0.95 -4.31
CA LEU A 265 6.35 2.07 -3.98
C LEU A 265 5.09 1.95 -4.84
N ARG A 266 3.93 1.87 -4.19
CA ARG A 266 2.68 1.52 -4.84
C ARG A 266 1.70 2.67 -4.83
N TYR A 267 1.23 3.08 -6.02
CA TYR A 267 0.01 3.88 -6.11
C TYR A 267 -1.18 3.10 -5.57
N SER A 268 -1.92 3.73 -4.67
CA SER A 268 -3.07 3.12 -3.99
C SER A 268 -4.24 4.12 -3.90
N GLY A 269 -4.90 4.26 -2.76
CA GLY A 269 -6.02 5.19 -2.59
C GLY A 269 -5.65 6.63 -2.93
N GLY A 270 -6.63 7.40 -3.44
CA GLY A 270 -6.47 8.80 -3.86
C GLY A 270 -5.77 9.01 -5.21
N ARG A 271 -5.20 7.96 -5.83
CA ARG A 271 -4.58 8.05 -7.16
C ARG A 271 -5.50 8.69 -8.21
N ALA A 272 -6.79 8.38 -8.18
CA ALA A 272 -7.78 8.91 -9.12
C ALA A 272 -7.99 10.44 -9.03
N LEU A 273 -7.49 11.08 -7.98
CA LEU A 273 -7.54 12.53 -7.78
C LEU A 273 -6.30 13.25 -8.33
N LEU A 274 -5.27 12.49 -8.73
CA LEU A 274 -4.07 13.05 -9.34
C LEU A 274 -4.38 13.56 -10.76
N SER A 275 -3.73 14.67 -11.14
CA SER A 275 -3.71 15.04 -12.54
C SER A 275 -2.92 14.00 -13.36
N PRO A 276 -3.23 13.82 -14.66
CA PRO A 276 -2.47 12.91 -15.51
C PRO A 276 -0.97 13.22 -15.57
N GLU A 277 -0.60 14.49 -15.39
CA GLU A 277 0.79 14.94 -15.33
C GLU A 277 1.47 14.51 -14.04
N THR A 278 0.84 14.75 -12.88
CA THR A 278 1.35 14.34 -11.57
C THR A 278 1.48 12.81 -11.50
N GLU A 279 0.50 12.09 -12.03
CA GLU A 279 0.52 10.63 -12.06
C GLU A 279 1.71 10.10 -12.89
N ARG A 280 1.94 10.65 -14.09
CA ARG A 280 3.10 10.28 -14.93
C ARG A 280 4.43 10.66 -14.27
N MET A 281 4.51 11.84 -13.67
CA MET A 281 5.72 12.27 -12.98
C MET A 281 6.04 11.38 -11.78
N GLY A 282 5.05 10.95 -11.00
CA GLY A 282 5.26 10.00 -9.90
C GLY A 282 5.79 8.63 -10.37
N LEU A 283 5.34 8.14 -11.53
CA LEU A 283 5.92 6.94 -12.17
C LEU A 283 7.37 7.16 -12.59
N TYR A 284 7.69 8.35 -13.10
CA TYR A 284 9.07 8.72 -13.42
C TYR A 284 9.96 8.76 -12.16
N VAL A 285 9.51 9.47 -11.14
CA VAL A 285 10.28 9.69 -9.90
C VAL A 285 10.56 8.38 -9.16
N GLY A 286 9.50 7.56 -8.90
CA GLY A 286 9.75 6.45 -8.01
C GLY A 286 8.66 5.39 -7.86
N ILE A 287 7.46 5.64 -8.33
CA ILE A 287 6.40 4.64 -8.27
C ILE A 287 6.69 3.53 -9.29
N ASN A 288 6.72 2.29 -8.82
CA ASN A 288 6.98 1.09 -9.62
C ASN A 288 5.99 -0.04 -9.35
N SER A 289 4.85 0.29 -8.75
CA SER A 289 3.73 -0.62 -8.54
C SER A 289 2.41 0.14 -8.36
N ALA A 290 1.27 -0.53 -8.57
CA ALA A 290 -0.04 0.09 -8.39
C ALA A 290 -1.12 -0.93 -7.98
N ILE A 291 -2.14 -0.44 -7.26
CA ILE A 291 -3.44 -1.12 -7.21
C ILE A 291 -4.21 -0.72 -8.47
N THR A 292 -4.71 -1.71 -9.20
CA THR A 292 -5.48 -1.55 -10.44
C THR A 292 -6.86 -2.19 -10.30
N GLY A 293 -7.84 -1.74 -11.08
CA GLY A 293 -9.22 -2.24 -10.97
C GLY A 293 -10.00 -1.59 -9.83
N GLY A 294 -10.87 -2.35 -9.17
CA GLY A 294 -11.71 -1.86 -8.09
C GLY A 294 -10.93 -1.43 -6.86
N LEU A 295 -11.37 -0.36 -6.21
CA LEU A 295 -10.91 0.06 -4.87
C LEU A 295 -12.06 -0.10 -3.87
N LEU A 296 -11.76 -0.09 -2.56
CA LEU A 296 -12.75 -0.41 -1.51
C LEU A 296 -13.95 0.55 -1.49
N THR A 297 -13.65 1.84 -1.34
CA THR A 297 -14.65 2.90 -1.15
C THR A 297 -14.38 4.12 -2.05
N THR A 298 -13.43 4.02 -2.97
CA THR A 298 -13.00 5.12 -3.86
C THR A 298 -13.07 4.71 -5.33
N VAL A 299 -12.83 5.67 -6.22
CA VAL A 299 -12.97 5.47 -7.67
C VAL A 299 -11.97 4.41 -8.18
N ALA A 300 -12.50 3.46 -8.93
CA ALA A 300 -11.74 2.39 -9.59
C ALA A 300 -10.95 2.89 -10.79
N SER A 301 -9.84 2.21 -11.11
CA SER A 301 -9.13 2.36 -12.38
C SER A 301 -9.53 1.29 -13.40
N VAL A 302 -9.23 1.53 -14.68
CA VAL A 302 -9.43 0.55 -15.75
C VAL A 302 -8.09 -0.12 -16.05
N VAL A 303 -7.99 -1.44 -15.87
CA VAL A 303 -6.73 -2.19 -15.98
C VAL A 303 -6.01 -1.98 -17.33
N SER A 304 -6.76 -1.91 -18.44
CA SER A 304 -6.16 -1.67 -19.77
C SER A 304 -5.48 -0.30 -19.86
N ARG A 305 -6.16 0.76 -19.38
CA ARG A 305 -5.61 2.13 -19.34
C ARG A 305 -4.38 2.21 -18.43
N ASP A 306 -4.43 1.53 -17.30
CA ASP A 306 -3.30 1.47 -16.35
C ASP A 306 -2.09 0.83 -17.03
N ARG A 307 -2.28 -0.28 -17.75
CA ARG A 307 -1.21 -0.95 -18.49
C ARG A 307 -0.57 -0.03 -19.53
N GLU A 308 -1.37 0.66 -20.34
CA GLU A 308 -0.87 1.63 -21.33
C GLU A 308 -0.06 2.74 -20.66
N LEU A 309 -0.54 3.27 -19.54
CA LEU A 309 0.16 4.29 -18.77
C LEU A 309 1.52 3.78 -18.26
N PHE A 310 1.58 2.60 -17.65
CA PHE A 310 2.83 2.04 -17.12
C PHE A 310 3.83 1.73 -18.25
N HIS A 311 3.37 1.20 -19.37
CA HIS A 311 4.22 1.01 -20.56
C HIS A 311 4.75 2.32 -21.12
N SER A 312 3.92 3.38 -21.18
CA SER A 312 4.36 4.70 -21.64
C SER A 312 5.42 5.32 -20.72
N ALA A 313 5.42 4.94 -19.45
CA ALA A 313 6.44 5.32 -18.47
C ALA A 313 7.70 4.42 -18.49
N GLY A 314 7.78 3.48 -19.44
CA GLY A 314 8.92 2.59 -19.63
C GLY A 314 8.96 1.40 -18.65
N TYR A 315 7.81 0.97 -18.14
CA TYR A 315 7.69 -0.22 -17.31
C TYR A 315 7.10 -1.41 -18.05
N ASP A 316 7.48 -2.61 -17.62
CA ASP A 316 6.93 -3.87 -18.13
C ASP A 316 6.08 -4.56 -17.03
N THR A 317 4.77 -4.66 -17.27
CA THR A 317 3.82 -5.32 -16.35
C THR A 317 3.80 -6.84 -16.50
N THR A 318 4.51 -7.40 -17.48
CA THR A 318 4.58 -8.85 -17.72
C THR A 318 5.82 -9.49 -17.09
N GLN A 319 6.87 -8.68 -16.85
CA GLN A 319 8.12 -9.14 -16.27
C GLN A 319 7.94 -9.49 -14.77
N GLU A 320 8.52 -10.60 -14.33
CA GLU A 320 8.62 -10.92 -12.89
C GLU A 320 9.45 -9.85 -12.17
N THR A 321 8.94 -9.42 -11.03
CA THR A 321 9.59 -8.38 -10.24
C THR A 321 10.51 -8.99 -9.17
N LYS A 322 11.47 -8.22 -8.69
CA LYS A 322 12.32 -8.63 -7.56
C LYS A 322 11.51 -8.92 -6.29
N TRP A 323 10.32 -8.33 -6.16
CA TRP A 323 9.38 -8.59 -5.07
C TRP A 323 8.85 -10.04 -5.08
N GLU A 324 8.74 -10.66 -6.26
CA GLU A 324 8.26 -12.04 -6.40
C GLU A 324 9.35 -13.06 -6.10
N ASN A 325 10.59 -12.71 -6.39
CA ASN A 325 11.75 -13.59 -6.31
C ASN A 325 12.58 -13.44 -5.01
N GLY A 326 12.15 -12.50 -4.11
CA GLY A 326 12.85 -12.18 -2.86
C GLY A 326 12.28 -12.90 -1.63
#